data_9c0aa051e88ae195c05099eacafd3e25
#
_entry.id   9c0aa051e88ae195c05099eacafd3e25
#
_cell.length_a   1.000
_cell.length_b   1.000
_cell.length_c   1.000
_cell.angle_alpha   90.00
_cell.angle_beta   90.00
_cell.angle_gamma   90.00
#
_symmetry.space_group_name_H-M   'P 1'
#
loop_
_entity.id
_entity.type
_entity.pdbx_description
1 polymer ?
#
loop_
_entity_poly.entity_id
_entity_poly.type
_entity_poly.pdbx_seq_one_letter_code
_entity_poly.pdbx_strand_id
1 'polypeptide(L)'
;EVPADPLDLELIKLLHEMNPAIQLPHSNPSTYDNTPTLIQNIIKNKQKAFHNKVASKGIIYMLISRFLKDAQPKDSSSDNRIINVVNFIRKNIDKNIDIDTLAGLSCLSKDHFIRLFKSEMKTAPLQYIVKKKIEKAQLLLITKDLAIKEIAYTLGYDNYSYFIKLFKKQTGLTPQTYKES
;
A
#
# COMPACT_ATOMS: atom_id res chain seq x y z
N GLU A 1 18.98 -14.16 -10.06
CA GLU A 1 19.95 -13.18 -9.53
C GLU A 1 20.56 -12.43 -10.71
N VAL A 2 20.58 -11.10 -10.66
CA VAL A 2 21.22 -10.25 -11.66
C VAL A 2 22.54 -9.78 -11.04
N PRO A 3 23.70 -9.98 -11.70
CA PRO A 3 24.96 -9.49 -11.17
C PRO A 3 24.97 -7.97 -11.11
N ALA A 4 25.40 -7.41 -9.98
CA ALA A 4 25.52 -5.98 -9.79
C ALA A 4 26.69 -5.44 -10.64
N ASP A 5 26.42 -4.41 -11.41
CA ASP A 5 27.37 -3.67 -12.20
C ASP A 5 27.93 -2.47 -11.38
N PRO A 6 29.14 -1.98 -11.63
CA PRO A 6 29.68 -0.80 -10.94
C PRO A 6 28.75 0.41 -10.96
N LEU A 7 28.02 0.63 -12.06
CA LEU A 7 27.04 1.70 -12.17
C LEU A 7 25.86 1.52 -11.17
N ASP A 8 25.43 0.29 -10.92
CA ASP A 8 24.35 0.02 -9.96
C ASP A 8 24.77 0.43 -8.55
N LEU A 9 26.03 0.16 -8.18
CA LEU A 9 26.59 0.56 -6.88
C LEU A 9 26.70 2.08 -6.75
N GLU A 10 27.11 2.78 -7.81
CA GLU A 10 27.17 4.24 -7.80
C GLU A 10 25.77 4.86 -7.69
N LEU A 11 24.80 4.35 -8.43
CA LEU A 11 23.42 4.81 -8.35
C LEU A 11 22.81 4.58 -6.95
N ILE A 12 23.10 3.44 -6.31
CA ILE A 12 22.65 3.14 -4.95
C ILE A 12 23.30 4.07 -3.94
N LYS A 13 24.61 4.33 -4.04
CA LYS A 13 25.33 5.28 -3.19
C LYS A 13 24.74 6.69 -3.31
N LEU A 14 24.57 7.17 -4.54
CA LEU A 14 23.97 8.48 -4.80
C LEU A 14 22.53 8.57 -4.25
N LEU A 15 21.73 7.52 -4.43
CA LEU A 15 20.38 7.46 -3.85
C LEU A 15 20.42 7.53 -2.33
N HIS A 16 21.37 6.86 -1.68
CA HIS A 16 21.54 6.88 -0.22
C HIS A 16 21.99 8.26 0.28
N GLU A 17 22.96 8.89 -0.37
CA GLU A 17 23.43 10.25 -0.03
C GLU A 17 22.29 11.28 -0.15
N MET A 18 21.44 11.14 -1.16
CA MET A 18 20.28 12.01 -1.34
C MET A 18 19.14 11.71 -0.36
N ASN A 19 19.18 10.58 0.36
CA ASN A 19 18.13 10.10 1.25
C ASN A 19 18.69 9.55 2.57
N PRO A 20 19.53 10.28 3.30
CA PRO A 20 20.27 9.75 4.46
C PRO A 20 19.36 9.32 5.63
N ALA A 21 18.11 9.81 5.65
CA ALA A 21 17.15 9.52 6.71
C ALA A 21 16.17 8.39 6.39
N ILE A 22 16.26 7.78 5.19
CA ILE A 22 15.40 6.66 4.80
C ILE A 22 16.11 5.36 5.14
N GLN A 23 15.71 4.74 6.25
CA GLN A 23 16.17 3.41 6.63
C GLN A 23 15.08 2.39 6.26
N LEU A 24 15.49 1.31 5.62
CA LEU A 24 14.63 0.12 5.50
C LEU A 24 14.61 -0.57 6.87
N PRO A 25 13.43 -0.80 7.46
CA PRO A 25 13.33 -1.25 8.85
C PRO A 25 13.93 -2.63 9.11
N HIS A 26 13.88 -3.54 8.15
CA HIS A 26 14.46 -4.88 8.22
C HIS A 26 14.61 -5.48 6.82
N SER A 27 15.49 -6.49 6.69
CA SER A 27 15.70 -7.24 5.43
C SER A 27 14.56 -8.24 5.11
N ASN A 28 13.58 -8.41 5.98
CA ASN A 28 12.46 -9.33 5.77
C ASN A 28 11.36 -8.67 4.93
N PRO A 29 11.06 -9.17 3.72
CA PRO A 29 10.03 -8.61 2.84
C PRO A 29 8.63 -8.53 3.47
N SER A 30 8.30 -9.41 4.41
CA SER A 30 7.00 -9.39 5.12
C SER A 30 6.81 -8.17 6.03
N THR A 31 7.89 -7.44 6.35
CA THR A 31 7.86 -6.23 7.16
C THR A 31 7.78 -4.93 6.35
N TYR A 32 7.85 -4.99 5.02
CA TYR A 32 7.73 -3.81 4.14
C TYR A 32 6.34 -3.17 4.17
N ASP A 33 5.32 -3.88 4.63
CA ASP A 33 3.98 -3.35 4.89
C ASP A 33 3.88 -2.61 6.25
N ASN A 34 5.00 -2.27 6.87
CA ASN A 34 5.01 -1.51 8.12
C ASN A 34 4.61 -0.05 7.87
N THR A 35 3.33 0.21 8.04
CA THR A 35 2.71 1.52 7.83
C THR A 35 3.40 2.67 8.60
N PRO A 36 3.84 2.53 9.87
CA PRO A 36 4.56 3.59 10.58
C PRO A 36 5.84 4.04 9.87
N THR A 37 6.64 3.13 9.36
CA THR A 37 7.88 3.47 8.65
C THR A 37 7.58 4.15 7.31
N LEU A 38 6.59 3.66 6.56
CA LEU A 38 6.14 4.29 5.32
C LEU A 38 5.70 5.73 5.56
N ILE A 39 4.97 5.97 6.63
CA ILE A 39 4.48 7.30 7.03
C ILE A 39 5.62 8.24 7.37
N GLN A 40 6.57 7.80 8.20
CA GLN A 40 7.76 8.60 8.51
C GLN A 40 8.54 8.96 7.24
N ASN A 41 8.68 8.02 6.33
CA ASN A 41 9.33 8.25 5.04
C ASN A 41 8.55 9.25 4.16
N ILE A 42 7.21 9.22 4.19
CA ILE A 42 6.38 10.21 3.49
C ILE A 42 6.58 11.62 4.07
N ILE A 43 6.58 11.76 5.41
CA ILE A 43 6.80 13.04 6.09
C ILE A 43 8.17 13.60 5.73
N LYS A 44 9.23 12.79 5.87
CA LYS A 44 10.60 13.17 5.49
C LYS A 44 10.70 13.56 4.02
N ASN A 45 10.01 12.84 3.14
CA ASN A 45 10.01 13.13 1.72
C ASN A 45 9.24 14.43 1.35
N LYS A 46 8.24 14.84 2.15
CA LYS A 46 7.59 16.15 1.96
C LYS A 46 8.56 17.31 2.14
N GLN A 47 9.45 17.22 3.11
CA GLN A 47 10.44 18.27 3.42
C GLN A 47 11.63 18.30 2.44
N LYS A 48 11.77 17.27 1.61
CA LYS A 48 12.87 17.16 0.65
C LYS A 48 12.73 18.15 -0.50
N ALA A 49 13.83 18.78 -0.89
CA ALA A 49 13.88 19.69 -2.02
C ALA A 49 13.38 19.03 -3.32
N PHE A 50 12.68 19.79 -4.16
CA PHE A 50 12.02 19.26 -5.36
C PHE A 50 12.99 18.53 -6.31
N HIS A 51 14.16 19.14 -6.59
CA HIS A 51 15.18 18.54 -7.45
C HIS A 51 15.66 17.17 -6.93
N ASN A 52 15.82 17.03 -5.60
CA ASN A 52 16.21 15.76 -4.99
C ASN A 52 15.12 14.69 -5.10
N LYS A 53 13.83 15.09 -5.10
CA LYS A 53 12.72 14.17 -5.36
C LYS A 53 12.75 13.66 -6.80
N VAL A 54 13.00 14.55 -7.76
CA VAL A 54 13.09 14.19 -9.19
C VAL A 54 14.29 13.28 -9.43
N ALA A 55 15.48 13.65 -8.92
CA ALA A 55 16.69 12.87 -9.08
C ALA A 55 16.56 11.47 -8.44
N SER A 56 16.01 11.35 -7.22
CA SER A 56 15.77 10.05 -6.59
C SER A 56 14.84 9.15 -7.42
N LYS A 57 13.78 9.70 -8.00
CA LYS A 57 12.89 8.96 -8.91
C LYS A 57 13.62 8.51 -10.17
N GLY A 58 14.43 9.39 -10.77
CA GLY A 58 15.24 9.05 -11.94
C GLY A 58 16.18 7.87 -11.67
N ILE A 59 16.91 7.92 -10.56
CA ILE A 59 17.80 6.83 -10.13
C ILE A 59 17.02 5.53 -9.94
N ILE A 60 15.89 5.56 -9.27
CA ILE A 60 15.04 4.38 -9.06
C ILE A 60 14.57 3.81 -10.40
N TYR A 61 14.13 4.65 -11.35
CA TYR A 61 13.73 4.17 -12.68
C TYR A 61 14.90 3.56 -13.47
N MET A 62 16.08 4.14 -13.37
CA MET A 62 17.28 3.56 -13.97
C MET A 62 17.60 2.18 -13.40
N LEU A 63 17.61 2.04 -12.08
CA LEU A 63 17.82 0.74 -11.42
C LEU A 63 16.75 -0.28 -11.83
N ILE A 64 15.47 0.09 -11.79
CA ILE A 64 14.37 -0.79 -12.21
C ILE A 64 14.55 -1.21 -13.69
N SER A 65 14.87 -0.29 -14.58
CA SER A 65 15.03 -0.61 -16.01
C SER A 65 16.14 -1.64 -16.27
N ARG A 66 17.23 -1.58 -15.50
CA ARG A 66 18.33 -2.54 -15.58
C ARG A 66 17.90 -3.93 -15.13
N PHE A 67 17.15 -4.01 -14.02
CA PHE A 67 16.57 -5.29 -13.55
C PHE A 67 15.53 -5.85 -14.53
N LEU A 68 14.75 -4.98 -15.18
CA LEU A 68 13.72 -5.42 -16.12
C LEU A 68 14.30 -5.95 -17.44
N LYS A 69 15.53 -5.58 -17.80
CA LYS A 69 16.19 -6.08 -19.01
C LYS A 69 16.28 -7.60 -19.06
N ASP A 70 16.54 -8.22 -17.89
CA ASP A 70 16.72 -9.67 -17.75
C ASP A 70 15.54 -10.32 -16.99
N ALA A 71 14.50 -9.54 -16.66
CA ALA A 71 13.33 -10.03 -15.95
C ALA A 71 12.49 -10.92 -16.87
N GLN A 72 12.46 -12.20 -16.58
CA GLN A 72 11.45 -13.10 -17.13
C GLN A 72 10.12 -12.82 -16.37
N PRO A 73 8.99 -12.61 -17.09
CA PRO A 73 7.70 -12.56 -16.45
C PRO A 73 7.53 -13.85 -15.65
N LYS A 74 7.55 -13.75 -14.32
CA LYS A 74 7.18 -14.89 -13.50
C LYS A 74 5.71 -15.16 -13.84
N ASP A 75 5.43 -16.32 -14.41
CA ASP A 75 4.05 -16.80 -14.49
C ASP A 75 3.46 -16.66 -13.09
N SER A 76 2.69 -15.60 -12.90
CA SER A 76 2.04 -15.38 -11.62
C SER A 76 1.04 -16.51 -11.49
N SER A 77 1.34 -17.48 -10.65
CA SER A 77 0.42 -18.56 -10.30
C SER A 77 -0.86 -18.04 -9.63
N SER A 78 -0.94 -16.74 -9.41
CA SER A 78 -2.13 -16.09 -8.88
C SER A 78 -3.25 -16.10 -9.91
N ASP A 79 -4.40 -16.56 -9.48
CA ASP A 79 -5.60 -16.62 -10.31
C ASP A 79 -5.95 -15.20 -10.82
N ASN A 80 -5.97 -15.03 -12.14
CA ASN A 80 -6.25 -13.74 -12.79
C ASN A 80 -7.58 -13.12 -12.33
N ARG A 81 -8.55 -13.94 -11.93
CA ARG A 81 -9.82 -13.48 -11.36
C ARG A 81 -9.61 -12.73 -10.05
N ILE A 82 -8.71 -13.23 -9.18
CA ILE A 82 -8.38 -12.57 -7.91
C ILE A 82 -7.57 -11.30 -8.16
N ILE A 83 -6.66 -11.28 -9.12
CA ILE A 83 -5.93 -10.06 -9.52
C ILE A 83 -6.92 -8.96 -9.96
N ASN A 84 -7.91 -9.31 -10.78
CA ASN A 84 -8.93 -8.37 -11.24
C ASN A 84 -9.77 -7.84 -10.07
N VAL A 85 -10.17 -8.71 -9.14
CA VAL A 85 -10.91 -8.31 -7.93
C VAL A 85 -10.06 -7.38 -7.04
N VAL A 86 -8.79 -7.67 -6.82
CA VAL A 86 -7.89 -6.81 -6.05
C VAL A 86 -7.74 -5.43 -6.70
N ASN A 87 -7.60 -5.38 -8.01
CA ASN A 87 -7.55 -4.13 -8.77
C ASN A 87 -8.87 -3.34 -8.68
N PHE A 88 -10.01 -4.03 -8.72
CA PHE A 88 -11.32 -3.41 -8.52
C PHE A 88 -11.45 -2.81 -7.13
N ILE A 89 -11.07 -3.56 -6.08
CA ILE A 89 -11.07 -3.07 -4.69
C ILE A 89 -10.21 -1.79 -4.57
N ARG A 90 -9.00 -1.80 -5.12
CA ARG A 90 -8.09 -0.64 -5.06
C ARG A 90 -8.68 0.61 -5.73
N LYS A 91 -9.34 0.44 -6.89
CA LYS A 91 -9.94 1.54 -7.64
C LYS A 91 -11.21 2.11 -6.99
N ASN A 92 -11.92 1.29 -6.19
CA ASN A 92 -13.19 1.65 -5.58
C ASN A 92 -13.14 1.65 -4.05
N ILE A 93 -11.96 1.87 -3.48
CA ILE A 93 -11.74 1.79 -2.03
C ILE A 93 -12.52 2.84 -1.22
N ASP A 94 -12.97 3.89 -1.88
CA ASP A 94 -13.84 4.95 -1.38
C ASP A 94 -15.32 4.54 -1.28
N LYS A 95 -15.70 3.44 -1.92
CA LYS A 95 -17.08 2.98 -1.98
C LYS A 95 -17.37 1.87 -0.97
N ASN A 96 -18.65 1.61 -0.76
CA ASN A 96 -19.08 0.38 -0.09
C ASN A 96 -18.99 -0.78 -1.09
N ILE A 97 -18.14 -1.77 -0.79
CA ILE A 97 -17.88 -2.93 -1.64
C ILE A 97 -18.45 -4.16 -0.93
N ASP A 98 -19.43 -4.79 -1.53
CA ASP A 98 -20.02 -6.03 -1.03
C ASP A 98 -19.38 -7.28 -1.66
N ILE A 99 -19.55 -8.41 -1.00
CA ILE A 99 -18.97 -9.70 -1.43
C ILE A 99 -19.65 -10.22 -2.70
N ASP A 100 -20.93 -9.94 -2.90
CA ASP A 100 -21.69 -10.44 -4.05
C ASP A 100 -21.18 -9.77 -5.33
N THR A 101 -20.89 -8.48 -5.30
CA THR A 101 -20.21 -7.75 -6.38
C THR A 101 -18.86 -8.38 -6.73
N LEU A 102 -18.04 -8.71 -5.73
CA LEU A 102 -16.70 -9.28 -5.95
C LEU A 102 -16.78 -10.72 -6.49
N ALA A 103 -17.72 -11.52 -6.01
CA ALA A 103 -17.98 -12.86 -6.50
C ALA A 103 -18.47 -12.81 -7.96
N GLY A 104 -19.37 -11.89 -8.30
CA GLY A 104 -19.82 -11.66 -9.67
C GLY A 104 -18.68 -11.28 -10.62
N LEU A 105 -17.79 -10.37 -10.22
CA LEU A 105 -16.60 -9.98 -11.00
C LEU A 105 -15.65 -11.14 -11.27
N SER A 106 -15.60 -12.11 -10.38
CA SER A 106 -14.76 -13.31 -10.53
C SER A 106 -15.49 -14.46 -11.23
N CYS A 107 -16.76 -14.30 -11.59
CA CYS A 107 -17.63 -15.36 -12.15
C CYS A 107 -17.68 -16.60 -11.24
N LEU A 108 -17.68 -16.42 -9.93
CA LEU A 108 -17.71 -17.48 -8.93
C LEU A 108 -18.92 -17.36 -8.02
N SER A 109 -19.35 -18.48 -7.44
CA SER A 109 -20.25 -18.43 -6.28
C SER A 109 -19.56 -17.76 -5.10
N LYS A 110 -20.34 -17.13 -4.21
CA LYS A 110 -19.82 -16.41 -3.02
C LYS A 110 -18.87 -17.27 -2.18
N ASP A 111 -19.24 -18.50 -1.91
CA ASP A 111 -18.43 -19.41 -1.08
C ASP A 111 -17.12 -19.81 -1.78
N HIS A 112 -17.19 -20.05 -3.08
CA HIS A 112 -16.00 -20.38 -3.86
C HIS A 112 -15.05 -19.17 -3.94
N PHE A 113 -15.61 -17.98 -4.20
CA PHE A 113 -14.85 -16.74 -4.20
C PHE A 113 -14.12 -16.50 -2.86
N ILE A 114 -14.83 -16.61 -1.73
CA ILE A 114 -14.23 -16.40 -0.40
C ILE A 114 -13.08 -17.37 -0.15
N ARG A 115 -13.26 -18.65 -0.48
CA ARG A 115 -12.21 -19.67 -0.34
C ARG A 115 -11.00 -19.38 -1.22
N LEU A 116 -11.23 -19.09 -2.50
CA LEU A 116 -10.17 -18.77 -3.46
C LEU A 116 -9.41 -17.49 -3.07
N PHE A 117 -10.13 -16.43 -2.73
CA PHE A 117 -9.53 -15.19 -2.28
C PHE A 117 -8.67 -15.38 -1.03
N LYS A 118 -9.17 -16.14 -0.04
CA LYS A 118 -8.41 -16.46 1.17
C LYS A 118 -7.17 -17.31 0.88
N SER A 119 -7.26 -18.24 -0.07
CA SER A 119 -6.12 -19.05 -0.51
C SER A 119 -5.03 -18.19 -1.13
N GLU A 120 -5.39 -17.27 -2.04
CA GLU A 120 -4.46 -16.40 -2.77
C GLU A 120 -3.90 -15.28 -1.88
N MET A 121 -4.79 -14.54 -1.20
CA MET A 121 -4.44 -13.33 -0.46
C MET A 121 -4.12 -13.56 1.03
N LYS A 122 -4.20 -14.82 1.51
CA LYS A 122 -3.99 -15.23 2.91
C LYS A 122 -4.87 -14.49 3.93
N THR A 123 -5.93 -13.84 3.47
CA THR A 123 -6.88 -13.08 4.29
C THR A 123 -8.27 -13.11 3.66
N ALA A 124 -9.31 -12.98 4.48
CA ALA A 124 -10.69 -12.92 3.97
C ALA A 124 -10.96 -11.61 3.21
N PRO A 125 -11.81 -11.61 2.16
CA PRO A 125 -12.07 -10.43 1.33
C PRO A 125 -12.46 -9.18 2.12
N LEU A 126 -13.41 -9.30 3.06
CA LEU A 126 -13.84 -8.16 3.89
C LEU A 126 -12.71 -7.61 4.78
N GLN A 127 -11.90 -8.50 5.34
CA GLN A 127 -10.74 -8.08 6.14
C GLN A 127 -9.70 -7.35 5.26
N TYR A 128 -9.49 -7.82 4.05
CA TYR A 128 -8.63 -7.17 3.08
C TYR A 128 -9.11 -5.75 2.74
N ILE A 129 -10.42 -5.59 2.43
CA ILE A 129 -11.03 -4.29 2.16
C ILE A 129 -10.85 -3.35 3.35
N VAL A 130 -11.17 -3.82 4.57
CA VAL A 130 -11.01 -3.05 5.80
C VAL A 130 -9.56 -2.61 5.98
N LYS A 131 -8.60 -3.53 5.85
CA LYS A 131 -7.18 -3.22 5.95
C LYS A 131 -6.79 -2.11 4.95
N LYS A 132 -7.20 -2.23 3.68
CA LYS A 132 -6.89 -1.24 2.63
C LYS A 132 -7.56 0.11 2.87
N LYS A 133 -8.79 0.14 3.39
CA LYS A 133 -9.45 1.40 3.79
C LYS A 133 -8.71 2.09 4.94
N ILE A 134 -8.24 1.34 5.94
CA ILE A 134 -7.48 1.90 7.06
C ILE A 134 -6.11 2.40 6.60
N GLU A 135 -5.39 1.68 5.74
CA GLU A 135 -4.14 2.16 5.12
C GLU A 135 -4.37 3.48 4.36
N LYS A 136 -5.46 3.59 3.63
CA LYS A 136 -5.83 4.84 2.94
C LYS A 136 -6.18 5.96 3.92
N ALA A 137 -6.88 5.64 5.03
CA ALA A 137 -7.19 6.60 6.09
C ALA A 137 -5.91 7.16 6.72
N GLN A 138 -4.95 6.30 7.06
CA GLN A 138 -3.65 6.69 7.61
C GLN A 138 -2.92 7.67 6.68
N LEU A 139 -2.91 7.37 5.37
CA LEU A 139 -2.33 8.25 4.37
C LEU A 139 -3.03 9.61 4.32
N LEU A 140 -4.38 9.64 4.34
CA LEU A 140 -5.16 10.88 4.30
C LEU A 140 -4.95 11.73 5.56
N LEU A 141 -4.89 11.12 6.74
CA LEU A 141 -4.64 11.81 8.02
C LEU A 141 -3.33 12.60 8.01
N ILE A 142 -2.31 12.11 7.33
CA ILE A 142 -0.97 12.72 7.30
C ILE A 142 -0.79 13.67 6.12
N THR A 143 -1.41 13.34 4.98
CA THR A 143 -1.15 14.07 3.73
C THR A 143 -2.15 15.16 3.43
N LYS A 144 -3.31 15.12 4.07
CA LYS A 144 -4.42 16.07 3.84
C LYS A 144 -4.84 16.73 5.15
N ASP A 145 -5.16 17.98 5.07
CA ASP A 145 -5.79 18.69 6.19
C ASP A 145 -7.31 18.53 6.10
N LEU A 146 -7.77 17.32 6.37
CA LEU A 146 -9.19 16.97 6.40
C LEU A 146 -9.60 16.65 7.83
N ALA A 147 -10.86 16.90 8.15
CA ALA A 147 -11.45 16.43 9.40
C ALA A 147 -11.54 14.88 9.38
N ILE A 148 -11.34 14.24 10.53
CA ILE A 148 -11.39 12.78 10.63
C ILE A 148 -12.75 12.23 10.16
N LYS A 149 -13.82 12.97 10.43
CA LYS A 149 -15.16 12.63 9.97
C LYS A 149 -15.29 12.63 8.44
N GLU A 150 -14.66 13.60 7.78
CA GLU A 150 -14.62 13.68 6.32
C GLU A 150 -13.83 12.51 5.72
N ILE A 151 -12.71 12.15 6.35
CA ILE A 151 -11.93 10.98 5.93
C ILE A 151 -12.77 9.69 6.03
N ALA A 152 -13.51 9.52 7.14
CA ALA A 152 -14.39 8.37 7.30
C ALA A 152 -15.44 8.28 6.19
N TYR A 153 -16.12 9.38 5.90
CA TYR A 153 -17.13 9.42 4.82
C TYR A 153 -16.52 9.22 3.44
N THR A 154 -15.36 9.84 3.15
CA THR A 154 -14.63 9.64 1.89
C THR A 154 -14.28 8.18 1.66
N LEU A 155 -14.10 7.40 2.72
CA LEU A 155 -13.80 5.98 2.64
C LEU A 155 -15.07 5.10 2.70
N GLY A 156 -16.26 5.68 2.59
CA GLY A 156 -17.53 4.98 2.58
C GLY A 156 -17.94 4.40 3.94
N TYR A 157 -17.58 5.06 5.04
CA TYR A 157 -18.07 4.73 6.37
C TYR A 157 -19.18 5.71 6.78
N ASP A 158 -20.42 5.28 6.72
CA ASP A 158 -21.58 6.09 7.16
C ASP A 158 -21.59 6.31 8.67
N ASN A 159 -21.04 5.34 9.42
CA ASN A 159 -20.97 5.42 10.88
C ASN A 159 -19.55 5.79 11.33
N TYR A 160 -19.38 7.06 11.71
CA TYR A 160 -18.14 7.61 12.22
C TYR A 160 -17.59 6.89 13.46
N SER A 161 -18.46 6.55 14.41
CA SER A 161 -18.03 5.85 15.64
C SER A 161 -17.53 4.44 15.34
N TYR A 162 -18.12 3.77 14.36
CA TYR A 162 -17.64 2.47 13.88
C TYR A 162 -16.27 2.60 13.23
N PHE A 163 -16.06 3.62 12.39
CA PHE A 163 -14.76 3.89 11.78
C PHE A 163 -13.66 4.08 12.84
N ILE A 164 -13.91 4.90 13.88
CA ILE A 164 -12.93 5.12 14.98
C ILE A 164 -12.55 3.80 15.65
N LYS A 165 -13.54 2.97 16.01
CA LYS A 165 -13.30 1.66 16.64
C LYS A 165 -12.48 0.74 15.74
N LEU A 166 -12.81 0.72 14.45
CA LEU A 166 -12.15 -0.11 13.47
C LEU A 166 -10.69 0.36 13.22
N PHE A 167 -10.49 1.66 13.10
CA PHE A 167 -9.16 2.25 12.95
C PHE A 167 -8.27 1.92 14.15
N LYS A 168 -8.78 2.13 15.38
CA LYS A 168 -8.07 1.78 16.62
C LYS A 168 -7.75 0.29 16.70
N LYS A 169 -8.68 -0.57 16.30
CA LYS A 169 -8.47 -2.03 16.26
C LYS A 169 -7.33 -2.42 15.30
N GLN A 170 -7.20 -1.74 14.17
CA GLN A 170 -6.21 -2.07 13.14
C GLN A 170 -4.84 -1.43 13.38
N THR A 171 -4.79 -0.27 14.02
CA THR A 171 -3.56 0.53 14.16
C THR A 171 -3.04 0.63 15.61
N GLY A 172 -3.87 0.26 16.59
CA GLY A 172 -3.57 0.45 18.02
C GLY A 172 -3.88 1.87 18.53
N LEU A 173 -4.03 2.86 17.65
CA LEU A 173 -4.23 4.27 18.00
C LEU A 173 -5.58 4.77 17.48
N THR A 174 -6.12 5.81 18.13
CA THR A 174 -7.27 6.53 17.54
C THR A 174 -6.82 7.35 16.33
N PRO A 175 -7.72 7.68 15.38
CA PRO A 175 -7.37 8.54 14.25
C PRO A 175 -6.81 9.91 14.69
N GLN A 176 -7.32 10.47 15.79
CA GLN A 176 -6.84 11.74 16.35
C GLN A 176 -5.40 11.61 16.85
N THR A 177 -5.13 10.65 17.71
CA THR A 177 -3.78 10.39 18.25
C THR A 177 -2.79 10.08 17.11
N TYR A 178 -3.27 9.38 16.07
CA TYR A 178 -2.46 9.04 14.91
C TYR A 178 -2.11 10.26 14.03
N LYS A 179 -3.01 11.26 13.94
CA LYS A 179 -2.77 12.52 13.21
C LYS A 179 -1.76 13.40 13.94
N GLU A 180 -1.70 13.31 15.27
CA GLU A 180 -0.85 14.13 16.15
C GLU A 180 0.54 13.49 16.42
N SER A 181 0.73 12.22 16.08
CA SER A 181 2.00 11.50 16.26
C SER A 181 2.96 11.69 15.10
#